data_89e3a27dfc5c0a6fdf1915be030fec2a
#
_entry.id   89e3a27dfc5c0a6fdf1915be030fec2a
#
_cell.length_a   1.000
_cell.length_b   1.000
_cell.length_c   1.000
_cell.angle_alpha   90.00
_cell.angle_beta   90.00
_cell.angle_gamma   90.00
#
_symmetry.space_group_name_H-M   'P 1'
#
loop_
_entity.id
_entity.type
_entity.pdbx_description
1 polymer ?
#
loop_
_entity_poly.entity_id
_entity_poly.type
_entity_poly.pdbx_seq_one_letter_code
_entity_poly.pdbx_strand_id
1 'polypeptide(L)'
;LDDSFRTKLSEWFKGRGIPSWRDQLDLLLHRLNIIAPFELLDKSFGLSLSDQYWLKPLDSNIKYDDINFFENDFDYLEFMEASLSKNSKIIQNIASLRTPNNTTDGMLKKAWIIENGTRYLLKGGYKNETLQPFNEALASEICKRLGFNHVEYTLDTYKDMVISKCPCFINIDTELVTCHQIKENMKRYDNINDYEEYIKKLDTEGIKDARIKMENMYILDFIIMNEDRHLNNFGIIRDVNTLKWLDVAPIFDNGQSLNIEYYDEEELHISNEGKLFYEVKPFDEIIKVVKDIKRIDLNKLDGIVEWFDELLHKYQTLTGYSNIRINRLCILLNRQINKLKKLQEKS
;
A
#
# COMPACT_ATOMS: atom_id res chain seq x y z
N LEU A 1 -9.56 24.01 24.58
CA LEU A 1 -9.11 23.38 23.34
C LEU A 1 -9.61 24.25 22.19
N ASP A 2 -8.68 24.71 21.36
CA ASP A 2 -8.93 25.49 20.15
C ASP A 2 -9.85 24.70 19.19
N ASP A 3 -10.71 25.37 18.43
CA ASP A 3 -11.63 24.72 17.50
C ASP A 3 -10.88 23.99 16.37
N SER A 4 -9.70 24.47 15.99
CA SER A 4 -8.83 23.79 15.03
C SER A 4 -8.33 22.43 15.54
N PHE A 5 -8.02 22.31 16.84
CA PHE A 5 -7.63 21.06 17.46
C PHE A 5 -8.79 20.07 17.52
N ARG A 6 -10.00 20.53 17.84
CA ARG A 6 -11.21 19.69 17.86
C ARG A 6 -11.53 19.15 16.47
N THR A 7 -11.39 19.97 15.45
CA THR A 7 -11.60 19.55 14.07
C THR A 7 -10.59 18.47 13.66
N LYS A 8 -9.30 18.71 13.90
CA LYS A 8 -8.23 17.72 13.58
C LYS A 8 -8.40 16.40 14.33
N LEU A 9 -8.78 16.43 15.61
CA LEU A 9 -9.06 15.22 16.38
C LEU A 9 -10.27 14.46 15.84
N SER A 10 -11.33 15.18 15.45
CA SER A 10 -12.52 14.58 14.85
C SER A 10 -12.21 13.95 13.48
N GLU A 11 -11.39 14.60 12.66
CA GLU A 11 -10.94 14.09 11.37
C GLU A 11 -10.07 12.85 11.55
N TRP A 12 -9.12 12.88 12.48
CA TRP A 12 -8.31 11.72 12.84
C TRP A 12 -9.17 10.54 13.26
N PHE A 13 -10.15 10.77 14.14
CA PHE A 13 -11.05 9.73 14.63
C PHE A 13 -11.89 9.12 13.50
N LYS A 14 -12.43 9.96 12.61
CA LYS A 14 -13.21 9.50 11.45
C LYS A 14 -12.36 8.71 10.45
N GLY A 15 -11.11 9.14 10.25
CA GLY A 15 -10.16 8.47 9.34
C GLY A 15 -9.50 7.23 9.93
N ARG A 16 -9.68 6.96 11.24
CA ARG A 16 -8.98 5.89 11.94
C ARG A 16 -9.56 4.49 11.72
N GLY A 17 -10.84 4.40 11.43
CA GLY A 17 -11.55 3.14 11.22
C GLY A 17 -11.38 2.58 9.81
N ILE A 18 -11.99 1.43 9.58
CA ILE A 18 -12.11 0.87 8.23
C ILE A 18 -12.89 1.87 7.36
N PRO A 19 -12.38 2.26 6.19
CA PRO A 19 -13.04 3.26 5.37
C PRO A 19 -14.37 2.75 4.79
N SER A 20 -15.36 3.66 4.67
CA SER A 20 -16.69 3.33 4.17
C SER A 20 -16.71 2.82 2.71
N TRP A 21 -15.66 3.11 1.94
CA TRP A 21 -15.49 2.66 0.56
C TRP A 21 -14.76 1.32 0.41
N ARG A 22 -14.45 0.63 1.53
CA ARG A 22 -13.84 -0.70 1.46
C ARG A 22 -14.75 -1.67 0.72
N ASP A 23 -14.16 -2.49 -0.16
CA ASP A 23 -14.89 -3.53 -0.89
C ASP A 23 -15.61 -4.47 0.07
N GLN A 24 -16.91 -4.65 -0.14
CA GLN A 24 -17.78 -5.52 0.65
C GLN A 24 -17.79 -5.22 2.17
N LEU A 25 -17.65 -3.94 2.57
CA LEU A 25 -17.68 -3.55 3.99
C LEU A 25 -18.94 -4.06 4.71
N ASP A 26 -20.12 -3.87 4.12
CA ASP A 26 -21.38 -4.32 4.73
C ASP A 26 -21.39 -5.83 4.97
N LEU A 27 -20.85 -6.61 4.04
CA LEU A 27 -20.72 -8.05 4.19
C LEU A 27 -19.73 -8.42 5.29
N LEU A 28 -18.60 -7.69 5.39
CA LEU A 28 -17.61 -7.87 6.46
C LEU A 28 -18.27 -7.60 7.83
N LEU A 29 -18.93 -6.46 8.00
CA LEU A 29 -19.62 -6.09 9.25
C LEU A 29 -20.69 -7.12 9.62
N HIS A 30 -21.50 -7.54 8.66
CA HIS A 30 -22.51 -8.58 8.86
C HIS A 30 -21.90 -9.90 9.33
N ARG A 31 -20.78 -10.33 8.72
CA ARG A 31 -20.05 -11.56 9.11
C ARG A 31 -19.46 -11.45 10.51
N LEU A 32 -18.99 -10.28 10.90
CA LEU A 32 -18.48 -9.99 12.24
C LEU A 32 -19.58 -9.69 13.28
N ASN A 33 -20.85 -9.73 12.87
CA ASN A 33 -22.00 -9.35 13.71
C ASN A 33 -21.85 -7.95 14.34
N ILE A 34 -21.40 -6.99 13.53
CA ILE A 34 -21.18 -5.58 13.88
C ILE A 34 -22.18 -4.72 13.11
N ILE A 35 -22.79 -3.74 13.80
CA ILE A 35 -23.80 -2.86 13.20
C ILE A 35 -23.14 -1.67 12.50
N ALA A 36 -22.09 -1.10 13.12
CA ALA A 36 -21.44 0.09 12.59
C ALA A 36 -19.91 0.01 12.70
N PRO A 37 -19.16 0.52 11.70
CA PRO A 37 -17.69 0.44 11.67
C PRO A 37 -17.00 1.01 12.92
N PHE A 38 -17.57 2.04 13.57
CA PHE A 38 -16.97 2.65 14.76
C PHE A 38 -16.92 1.70 15.97
N GLU A 39 -17.81 0.69 16.03
CA GLU A 39 -17.76 -0.31 17.09
C GLU A 39 -16.45 -1.12 17.07
N LEU A 40 -15.88 -1.33 15.88
CA LEU A 40 -14.58 -1.97 15.72
C LEU A 40 -13.45 -1.12 16.32
N LEU A 41 -13.57 0.20 16.18
CA LEU A 41 -12.59 1.14 16.71
C LEU A 41 -12.53 1.09 18.26
N ASP A 42 -13.69 1.05 18.90
CA ASP A 42 -13.78 0.95 20.37
C ASP A 42 -13.16 -0.36 20.87
N LYS A 43 -13.40 -1.48 20.18
CA LYS A 43 -12.89 -2.80 20.59
C LYS A 43 -11.36 -2.89 20.50
N SER A 44 -10.70 -2.12 19.65
CA SER A 44 -9.24 -2.08 19.48
C SER A 44 -8.60 -0.84 20.07
N PHE A 45 -9.34 -0.01 20.80
CA PHE A 45 -8.85 1.28 21.34
C PHE A 45 -8.23 2.18 20.25
N GLY A 46 -8.66 2.05 19.01
CA GLY A 46 -8.07 2.74 17.88
C GLY A 46 -6.62 2.39 17.56
N LEU A 47 -6.07 1.33 18.14
CA LEU A 47 -4.70 0.87 17.90
C LEU A 47 -4.50 0.44 16.44
N SER A 48 -3.29 0.65 15.92
CA SER A 48 -2.90 0.33 14.55
C SER A 48 -1.49 -0.28 14.51
N LEU A 49 -1.12 -0.83 13.35
CA LEU A 49 0.26 -1.18 12.99
C LEU A 49 0.87 -0.14 12.04
N SER A 50 0.34 1.08 11.99
CA SER A 50 0.90 2.21 11.23
C SER A 50 1.52 3.30 12.11
N ASP A 51 1.11 3.37 13.36
CA ASP A 51 1.55 4.36 14.34
C ASP A 51 1.22 3.92 15.77
N GLN A 52 1.56 4.75 16.78
CA GLN A 52 1.39 4.48 18.21
C GLN A 52 0.21 5.24 18.83
N TYR A 53 -0.65 5.89 18.06
CA TYR A 53 -1.80 6.62 18.59
C TYR A 53 -2.94 5.67 18.97
N TRP A 54 -3.57 5.93 20.12
CA TRP A 54 -4.66 5.13 20.63
C TRP A 54 -5.63 5.92 21.52
N LEU A 55 -6.78 5.34 21.80
CA LEU A 55 -7.81 5.91 22.63
C LEU A 55 -7.84 5.20 23.99
N LYS A 56 -7.41 5.89 25.04
CA LYS A 56 -7.49 5.35 26.40
C LYS A 56 -8.81 5.74 27.05
N PRO A 57 -9.62 4.78 27.56
CA PRO A 57 -10.77 5.11 28.39
C PRO A 57 -10.33 5.90 29.64
N LEU A 58 -11.07 6.97 29.99
CA LEU A 58 -10.67 7.91 31.06
C LEU A 58 -10.42 7.24 32.42
N ASP A 59 -11.25 6.27 32.78
CA ASP A 59 -11.20 5.59 34.09
C ASP A 59 -10.43 4.26 34.04
N SER A 60 -9.63 4.04 32.99
CA SER A 60 -8.89 2.79 32.77
C SER A 60 -7.44 2.87 33.22
N ASN A 61 -6.95 1.81 33.84
CA ASN A 61 -5.53 1.62 34.18
C ASN A 61 -4.72 0.96 33.07
N ILE A 62 -5.35 0.70 31.87
CA ILE A 62 -4.69 0.09 30.73
C ILE A 62 -3.49 0.94 30.30
N LYS A 63 -2.37 0.30 30.01
CA LYS A 63 -1.16 0.92 29.46
C LYS A 63 -0.99 0.50 28.02
N TYR A 64 -0.34 1.34 27.23
CA TYR A 64 0.00 1.06 25.83
C TYR A 64 0.82 -0.22 25.68
N ASP A 65 1.82 -0.40 26.56
CA ASP A 65 2.71 -1.57 26.54
C ASP A 65 1.96 -2.90 26.69
N ASP A 66 0.83 -2.89 27.41
CA ASP A 66 0.02 -4.10 27.64
C ASP A 66 -0.87 -4.49 26.45
N ILE A 67 -1.08 -3.56 25.49
CA ILE A 67 -2.11 -3.73 24.47
C ILE A 67 -1.67 -3.42 23.05
N ASN A 68 -0.50 -2.82 22.83
CA ASN A 68 -0.04 -2.49 21.47
C ASN A 68 0.10 -3.75 20.62
N PHE A 69 -0.10 -3.59 19.28
CA PHE A 69 -0.05 -4.71 18.33
C PHE A 69 1.35 -5.03 17.81
N PHE A 70 2.35 -4.23 18.16
CA PHE A 70 3.73 -4.49 17.76
C PHE A 70 4.37 -5.60 18.61
N GLU A 71 4.06 -5.66 19.90
CA GLU A 71 4.67 -6.57 20.86
C GLU A 71 3.69 -7.61 21.41
N ASN A 72 2.40 -7.30 21.41
CA ASN A 72 1.36 -8.19 21.94
C ASN A 72 0.67 -8.94 20.79
N ASP A 73 0.26 -10.17 21.04
CA ASP A 73 -0.54 -10.96 20.13
C ASP A 73 -1.96 -10.39 20.00
N PHE A 74 -2.58 -10.61 18.86
CA PHE A 74 -3.93 -10.18 18.56
C PHE A 74 -4.72 -11.26 17.83
N ASP A 75 -6.04 -11.17 17.94
CA ASP A 75 -6.94 -12.06 17.22
C ASP A 75 -7.03 -11.66 15.75
N TYR A 76 -6.87 -12.62 14.86
CA TYR A 76 -6.91 -12.35 13.41
C TYR A 76 -7.72 -13.39 12.60
N LEU A 77 -7.91 -14.59 13.13
CA LEU A 77 -8.52 -15.69 12.38
C LEU A 77 -9.93 -15.36 11.90
N GLU A 78 -10.77 -14.85 12.77
CA GLU A 78 -12.15 -14.51 12.46
C GLU A 78 -12.21 -13.36 11.45
N PHE A 79 -11.38 -12.34 11.64
CA PHE A 79 -11.34 -11.21 10.71
C PHE A 79 -10.80 -11.63 9.34
N MET A 80 -9.74 -12.43 9.30
CA MET A 80 -9.17 -12.98 8.09
C MET A 80 -10.22 -13.82 7.33
N GLU A 81 -10.93 -14.70 8.04
CA GLU A 81 -12.02 -15.49 7.48
C GLU A 81 -13.13 -14.61 6.91
N ALA A 82 -13.58 -13.61 7.68
CA ALA A 82 -14.63 -12.68 7.25
C ALA A 82 -14.22 -11.82 6.05
N SER A 83 -12.96 -11.37 6.00
CA SER A 83 -12.44 -10.47 4.97
C SER A 83 -12.03 -11.18 3.69
N LEU A 84 -11.31 -12.31 3.79
CA LEU A 84 -10.65 -12.97 2.66
C LEU A 84 -11.39 -14.21 2.13
N SER A 85 -12.44 -14.69 2.79
CA SER A 85 -13.18 -15.86 2.31
C SER A 85 -14.39 -15.46 1.46
N LYS A 86 -14.58 -16.10 0.30
CA LYS A 86 -15.78 -15.92 -0.53
C LYS A 86 -17.05 -16.48 0.12
N ASN A 87 -16.93 -17.55 0.90
CA ASN A 87 -18.03 -18.35 1.43
C ASN A 87 -18.07 -18.42 2.96
N SER A 88 -17.58 -17.37 3.67
CA SER A 88 -17.61 -17.42 5.13
C SER A 88 -19.04 -17.30 5.68
N LYS A 89 -19.32 -18.09 6.72
CA LYS A 89 -20.55 -18.01 7.50
C LYS A 89 -20.45 -16.85 8.52
N ILE A 90 -21.60 -16.44 9.06
CA ILE A 90 -21.64 -15.50 10.19
C ILE A 90 -20.91 -16.13 11.37
N ILE A 91 -19.97 -15.39 11.94
CA ILE A 91 -19.20 -15.82 13.10
C ILE A 91 -20.02 -15.52 14.35
N GLN A 92 -20.53 -16.57 14.99
CA GLN A 92 -21.52 -16.44 16.08
C GLN A 92 -20.91 -16.04 17.44
N ASN A 93 -19.63 -16.34 17.67
CA ASN A 93 -18.95 -16.06 18.94
C ASN A 93 -17.58 -15.45 18.70
N ILE A 94 -17.54 -14.13 18.52
CA ILE A 94 -16.27 -13.41 18.47
C ILE A 94 -15.89 -13.03 19.89
N ALA A 95 -14.97 -13.78 20.47
CA ALA A 95 -14.53 -13.59 21.86
C ALA A 95 -13.83 -12.24 22.05
N SER A 96 -13.09 -11.79 21.05
CA SER A 96 -12.42 -10.49 21.05
C SER A 96 -12.22 -10.01 19.61
N LEU A 97 -12.59 -8.77 19.32
CA LEU A 97 -12.24 -8.07 18.07
C LEU A 97 -11.09 -7.09 18.31
N ARG A 98 -10.20 -7.36 19.26
CA ARG A 98 -9.01 -6.56 19.48
C ARG A 98 -7.93 -6.96 18.47
N THR A 99 -7.93 -6.29 17.34
CA THR A 99 -7.08 -6.60 16.19
C THR A 99 -6.73 -5.32 15.42
N PRO A 100 -5.51 -5.19 14.84
CA PRO A 100 -5.14 -4.06 13.99
C PRO A 100 -5.96 -4.02 12.68
N ASN A 101 -6.69 -5.08 12.38
CA ASN A 101 -7.60 -5.13 11.24
C ASN A 101 -8.72 -4.08 11.32
N ASN A 102 -9.10 -3.65 12.52
CA ASN A 102 -10.13 -2.65 12.77
C ASN A 102 -9.73 -1.23 12.31
N THR A 103 -8.43 -1.00 12.12
CA THR A 103 -7.86 0.29 11.73
C THR A 103 -7.08 0.22 10.40
N THR A 104 -7.29 -0.83 9.63
CA THR A 104 -6.58 -1.01 8.35
C THR A 104 -7.25 -0.19 7.25
N ASP A 105 -6.51 0.76 6.69
CA ASP A 105 -6.99 1.63 5.60
C ASP A 105 -7.01 0.93 4.24
N GLY A 106 -7.72 1.53 3.27
CA GLY A 106 -7.75 1.18 1.86
C GLY A 106 -8.89 0.27 1.42
N MET A 107 -9.08 0.17 0.11
CA MET A 107 -10.24 -0.42 -0.56
C MET A 107 -10.21 -1.95 -0.60
N LEU A 108 -9.03 -2.56 -0.73
CA LEU A 108 -8.89 -4.01 -0.94
C LEU A 108 -9.24 -4.81 0.31
N LYS A 109 -9.63 -6.07 0.10
CA LYS A 109 -9.72 -7.06 1.17
C LYS A 109 -8.35 -7.28 1.78
N LYS A 110 -8.24 -7.11 3.09
CA LYS A 110 -6.95 -7.20 3.81
C LYS A 110 -7.16 -7.83 5.18
N ALA A 111 -6.10 -8.46 5.67
CA ALA A 111 -6.05 -8.93 7.05
C ALA A 111 -4.61 -8.92 7.57
N TRP A 112 -4.39 -8.34 8.75
CA TRP A 112 -3.18 -8.54 9.52
C TRP A 112 -3.21 -9.90 10.19
N ILE A 113 -2.09 -10.60 10.16
CA ILE A 113 -1.87 -11.89 10.82
C ILE A 113 -0.54 -11.88 11.56
N ILE A 114 -0.36 -12.86 12.45
CA ILE A 114 0.93 -13.15 13.08
C ILE A 114 1.39 -14.53 12.61
N GLU A 115 2.62 -14.60 12.12
CA GLU A 115 3.25 -15.85 11.72
C GLU A 115 4.70 -15.86 12.23
N ASN A 116 5.04 -16.82 13.07
CA ASN A 116 6.37 -16.93 13.70
C ASN A 116 6.83 -15.63 14.39
N GLY A 117 5.92 -14.92 15.06
CA GLY A 117 6.18 -13.66 15.75
C GLY A 117 6.24 -12.42 14.84
N THR A 118 6.22 -12.60 13.53
CA THR A 118 6.22 -11.49 12.56
C THR A 118 4.78 -11.13 12.17
N ARG A 119 4.51 -9.82 12.10
CA ARG A 119 3.22 -9.28 11.67
C ARG A 119 3.23 -9.13 10.14
N TYR A 120 2.27 -9.78 9.48
CA TYR A 120 2.11 -9.71 8.03
C TYR A 120 0.76 -9.14 7.64
N LEU A 121 0.75 -8.30 6.62
CA LEU A 121 -0.46 -7.87 5.96
C LEU A 121 -0.73 -8.76 4.75
N LEU A 122 -1.88 -9.42 4.75
CA LEU A 122 -2.42 -10.13 3.60
C LEU A 122 -3.33 -9.18 2.82
N LYS A 123 -3.18 -9.14 1.48
CA LYS A 123 -4.05 -8.35 0.60
C LYS A 123 -4.60 -9.25 -0.49
N GLY A 124 -5.92 -9.25 -0.65
CA GLY A 124 -6.62 -9.87 -1.78
C GLY A 124 -6.81 -8.90 -2.94
N GLY A 125 -7.45 -9.38 -4.01
CA GLY A 125 -7.86 -8.54 -5.13
C GLY A 125 -9.18 -7.80 -4.87
N TYR A 126 -9.49 -6.83 -5.74
CA TYR A 126 -10.72 -6.04 -5.72
C TYR A 126 -11.82 -6.76 -6.49
N LYS A 127 -13.01 -6.92 -5.88
CA LYS A 127 -14.14 -7.65 -6.47
C LYS A 127 -13.72 -9.06 -6.94
N ASN A 128 -13.83 -9.31 -8.23
CA ASN A 128 -13.41 -10.56 -8.88
C ASN A 128 -12.03 -10.45 -9.53
N GLU A 129 -11.38 -9.28 -9.44
CA GLU A 129 -10.06 -9.06 -9.98
C GLU A 129 -9.01 -9.64 -9.04
N THR A 130 -8.01 -10.30 -9.60
CA THR A 130 -6.96 -10.99 -8.87
C THR A 130 -5.56 -10.50 -9.26
N LEU A 131 -5.43 -9.46 -10.09
CA LEU A 131 -4.13 -9.00 -10.58
C LEU A 131 -3.35 -8.21 -9.53
N GLN A 132 -4.03 -7.52 -8.58
CA GLN A 132 -3.35 -6.72 -7.56
C GLN A 132 -2.27 -7.49 -6.79
N PRO A 133 -2.50 -8.73 -6.29
CA PRO A 133 -1.44 -9.49 -5.64
C PRO A 133 -0.22 -9.73 -6.54
N PHE A 134 -0.43 -10.00 -7.83
CA PHE A 134 0.65 -10.20 -8.79
C PHE A 134 1.43 -8.92 -9.06
N ASN A 135 0.75 -7.78 -9.15
CA ASN A 135 1.38 -6.48 -9.32
C ASN A 135 2.26 -6.11 -8.11
N GLU A 136 1.83 -6.42 -6.89
CA GLU A 136 2.66 -6.25 -5.69
C GLU A 136 3.92 -7.11 -5.76
N ALA A 137 3.80 -8.38 -6.15
CA ALA A 137 4.94 -9.27 -6.28
C ALA A 137 5.88 -8.85 -7.41
N LEU A 138 5.34 -8.40 -8.55
CA LEU A 138 6.12 -7.86 -9.67
C LEU A 138 6.90 -6.60 -9.26
N ALA A 139 6.24 -5.66 -8.61
CA ALA A 139 6.86 -4.44 -8.10
C ALA A 139 8.01 -4.76 -7.14
N SER A 140 7.79 -5.72 -6.23
CA SER A 140 8.80 -6.19 -5.29
C SER A 140 10.01 -6.79 -6.00
N GLU A 141 9.81 -7.66 -6.99
CA GLU A 141 10.91 -8.27 -7.75
C GLU A 141 11.69 -7.23 -8.58
N ILE A 142 11.01 -6.26 -9.21
CA ILE A 142 11.66 -5.15 -9.92
C ILE A 142 12.51 -4.33 -8.94
N CYS A 143 11.96 -3.93 -7.80
CA CYS A 143 12.69 -3.17 -6.79
C CYS A 143 13.91 -3.94 -6.27
N LYS A 144 13.78 -5.23 -6.01
CA LYS A 144 14.87 -6.10 -5.58
C LYS A 144 16.00 -6.14 -6.60
N ARG A 145 15.68 -6.32 -7.90
CA ARG A 145 16.68 -6.33 -8.98
C ARG A 145 17.39 -5.00 -9.15
N LEU A 146 16.63 -3.89 -9.04
CA LEU A 146 17.19 -2.54 -9.18
C LEU A 146 17.87 -2.02 -7.90
N GLY A 147 17.68 -2.69 -6.76
CA GLY A 147 18.20 -2.27 -5.46
C GLY A 147 17.43 -1.08 -4.84
N PHE A 148 16.13 -0.96 -5.14
CA PHE A 148 15.27 0.06 -4.55
C PHE A 148 14.78 -0.36 -3.17
N ASN A 149 14.75 0.57 -2.21
CA ASN A 149 14.17 0.31 -0.89
C ASN A 149 12.66 0.12 -1.00
N HIS A 150 12.15 -1.06 -0.67
CA HIS A 150 10.75 -1.42 -0.84
C HIS A 150 10.29 -2.39 0.24
N VAL A 151 8.99 -2.52 0.40
CA VAL A 151 8.37 -3.59 1.18
C VAL A 151 8.37 -4.86 0.33
N GLU A 152 8.91 -5.95 0.88
CA GLU A 152 8.96 -7.22 0.17
C GLU A 152 7.59 -7.88 0.14
N TYR A 153 7.05 -8.11 -1.06
CA TYR A 153 5.79 -8.80 -1.26
C TYR A 153 6.02 -10.18 -1.86
N THR A 154 5.38 -11.18 -1.26
CA THR A 154 5.31 -12.54 -1.78
C THR A 154 3.88 -12.91 -2.12
N LEU A 155 3.68 -13.87 -3.03
CA LEU A 155 2.38 -14.47 -3.26
C LEU A 155 2.15 -15.66 -2.35
N ASP A 156 0.92 -15.77 -1.87
CA ASP A 156 0.41 -16.91 -1.12
C ASP A 156 -1.02 -17.19 -1.57
N THR A 157 -1.60 -18.26 -1.05
CA THR A 157 -2.98 -18.61 -1.30
C THR A 157 -3.75 -18.71 0.01
N TYR A 158 -4.92 -18.12 0.04
CA TYR A 158 -5.87 -18.35 1.13
C TYR A 158 -7.14 -18.96 0.55
N LYS A 159 -7.39 -20.24 0.89
CA LYS A 159 -8.45 -21.06 0.26
C LYS A 159 -8.30 -21.03 -1.27
N ASP A 160 -9.30 -20.50 -1.98
CA ASP A 160 -9.39 -20.42 -3.43
C ASP A 160 -9.01 -19.03 -3.99
N MET A 161 -8.27 -18.23 -3.21
CA MET A 161 -7.83 -16.90 -3.63
C MET A 161 -6.32 -16.77 -3.60
N VAL A 162 -5.75 -16.10 -4.61
CA VAL A 162 -4.38 -15.60 -4.57
C VAL A 162 -4.35 -14.32 -3.76
N ILE A 163 -3.40 -14.22 -2.86
CA ILE A 163 -3.17 -13.05 -2.00
C ILE A 163 -1.71 -12.63 -2.07
N SER A 164 -1.44 -11.36 -1.88
CA SER A 164 -0.09 -10.89 -1.57
C SER A 164 0.10 -10.79 -0.06
N LYS A 165 1.32 -11.06 0.39
CA LYS A 165 1.74 -11.07 1.79
C LYS A 165 2.98 -10.22 1.94
N CYS A 166 2.97 -9.26 2.87
CA CYS A 166 4.12 -8.43 3.17
C CYS A 166 4.28 -8.25 4.69
N PRO A 167 5.54 -8.13 5.20
CA PRO A 167 5.78 -7.86 6.61
C PRO A 167 5.40 -6.42 6.96
N CYS A 168 5.05 -6.19 8.22
CA CYS A 168 4.99 -4.85 8.78
C CYS A 168 6.38 -4.23 8.72
N PHE A 169 6.52 -3.07 8.08
CA PHE A 169 7.82 -2.41 7.88
C PHE A 169 8.14 -1.34 8.92
N ILE A 170 7.27 -1.16 9.90
CA ILE A 170 7.50 -0.32 11.08
C ILE A 170 7.46 -1.18 12.35
N ASN A 171 7.92 -0.64 13.46
CA ASN A 171 8.00 -1.31 14.74
C ASN A 171 7.55 -0.40 15.88
N ILE A 172 7.74 -0.82 17.14
CA ILE A 172 7.32 -0.08 18.32
C ILE A 172 7.98 1.30 18.45
N ASP A 173 9.17 1.50 17.86
CA ASP A 173 9.93 2.75 17.93
C ASP A 173 9.70 3.68 16.73
N THR A 174 8.97 3.22 15.71
CA THR A 174 8.79 3.92 14.45
C THR A 174 7.34 4.00 14.02
N GLU A 175 7.02 5.00 13.21
CA GLU A 175 5.70 5.16 12.61
C GLU A 175 5.80 5.61 11.15
N LEU A 176 4.78 5.30 10.38
CA LEU A 176 4.61 5.81 9.02
C LEU A 176 3.86 7.15 9.07
N VAL A 177 4.49 8.21 8.56
CA VAL A 177 3.81 9.49 8.31
C VAL A 177 3.67 9.65 6.80
N THR A 178 2.43 9.64 6.32
CA THR A 178 2.15 9.71 4.88
C THR A 178 2.43 11.11 4.32
N CYS A 179 2.72 11.20 3.02
CA CYS A 179 2.86 12.49 2.36
C CYS A 179 1.60 13.36 2.52
N HIS A 180 0.42 12.75 2.54
CA HIS A 180 -0.84 13.45 2.81
C HIS A 180 -0.79 14.20 4.13
N GLN A 181 -0.44 13.53 5.23
CA GLN A 181 -0.32 14.13 6.55
C GLN A 181 0.75 15.22 6.62
N ILE A 182 1.85 15.05 5.88
CA ILE A 182 2.91 16.07 5.79
C ILE A 182 2.40 17.30 5.04
N LYS A 183 1.76 17.12 3.89
CA LYS A 183 1.28 18.21 3.03
C LYS A 183 0.16 19.03 3.67
N GLU A 184 -0.69 18.42 4.51
CA GLU A 184 -1.72 19.16 5.28
C GLU A 184 -1.14 20.22 6.21
N ASN A 185 0.10 20.04 6.66
CA ASN A 185 0.81 20.95 7.55
C ASN A 185 1.83 21.86 6.85
N MET A 186 1.97 21.76 5.52
CA MET A 186 2.86 22.59 4.74
C MET A 186 2.13 23.82 4.17
N LYS A 187 2.82 24.96 4.17
CA LYS A 187 2.33 26.13 3.42
C LYS A 187 2.47 25.86 1.93
N ARG A 188 1.42 26.11 1.16
CA ARG A 188 1.49 26.05 -0.31
C ARG A 188 2.24 27.29 -0.81
N TYR A 189 3.18 27.08 -1.70
CA TYR A 189 3.92 28.14 -2.38
C TYR A 189 3.48 28.18 -3.85
N ASP A 190 2.99 29.31 -4.32
CA ASP A 190 2.39 29.48 -5.65
C ASP A 190 3.34 29.23 -6.84
N ASN A 191 4.66 29.17 -6.60
CA ASN A 191 5.69 29.13 -7.65
C ASN A 191 6.56 27.87 -7.68
N ILE A 192 6.29 26.88 -6.83
CA ILE A 192 7.07 25.64 -6.76
C ILE A 192 6.08 24.50 -6.88
N ASN A 193 6.34 23.53 -7.78
CA ASN A 193 5.49 22.35 -7.87
C ASN A 193 5.58 21.49 -6.59
N ASP A 194 4.52 20.76 -6.30
CA ASP A 194 4.37 19.97 -5.08
C ASP A 194 5.52 18.95 -4.88
N TYR A 195 6.06 18.39 -5.95
CA TYR A 195 7.18 17.45 -5.90
C TYR A 195 8.46 18.13 -5.38
N GLU A 196 8.87 19.25 -5.96
CA GLU A 196 10.09 19.98 -5.55
C GLU A 196 9.96 20.55 -4.13
N GLU A 197 8.76 20.98 -3.74
CA GLU A 197 8.47 21.41 -2.39
C GLU A 197 8.64 20.27 -1.37
N TYR A 198 8.13 19.08 -1.71
CA TYR A 198 8.27 17.89 -0.87
C TYR A 198 9.73 17.45 -0.74
N ILE A 199 10.48 17.41 -1.85
CA ILE A 199 11.92 17.11 -1.83
C ILE A 199 12.66 18.08 -0.92
N LYS A 200 12.41 19.39 -1.07
CA LYS A 200 13.04 20.41 -0.22
C LYS A 200 12.70 20.22 1.27
N LYS A 201 11.47 19.79 1.57
CA LYS A 201 11.07 19.48 2.95
C LYS A 201 11.85 18.29 3.49
N LEU A 202 11.96 17.19 2.73
CA LEU A 202 12.73 16.01 3.09
C LEU A 202 14.21 16.34 3.36
N ASP A 203 14.83 17.13 2.47
CA ASP A 203 16.23 17.58 2.62
C ASP A 203 16.40 18.45 3.89
N THR A 204 15.45 19.34 4.16
CA THR A 204 15.47 20.22 5.36
C THR A 204 15.37 19.42 6.65
N GLU A 205 14.62 18.34 6.65
CA GLU A 205 14.50 17.41 7.80
C GLU A 205 15.68 16.43 7.90
N GLY A 206 16.65 16.52 6.98
CA GLY A 206 17.91 15.76 7.01
C GLY A 206 17.82 14.35 6.41
N ILE A 207 16.82 14.06 5.59
CA ILE A 207 16.71 12.78 4.87
C ILE A 207 17.79 12.73 3.78
N LYS A 208 18.68 11.76 3.90
CA LYS A 208 19.75 11.54 2.90
C LYS A 208 19.17 10.98 1.60
N ASP A 209 19.68 11.48 0.48
CA ASP A 209 19.33 10.99 -0.86
C ASP A 209 17.80 11.00 -1.13
N ALA A 210 17.08 11.93 -0.51
CA ALA A 210 15.62 12.03 -0.58
C ALA A 210 15.11 12.01 -2.02
N ARG A 211 15.71 12.84 -2.89
CA ARG A 211 15.36 12.90 -4.31
C ARG A 211 15.55 11.56 -5.00
N ILE A 212 16.68 10.88 -4.81
CA ILE A 212 16.98 9.58 -5.43
C ILE A 212 15.92 8.54 -5.03
N LYS A 213 15.54 8.51 -3.76
CA LYS A 213 14.52 7.58 -3.24
C LYS A 213 13.14 7.85 -3.86
N MET A 214 12.76 9.11 -3.97
CA MET A 214 11.49 9.49 -4.61
C MET A 214 11.51 9.22 -6.12
N GLU A 215 12.61 9.49 -6.80
CA GLU A 215 12.79 9.17 -8.21
C GLU A 215 12.72 7.66 -8.47
N ASN A 216 13.28 6.82 -7.58
CA ASN A 216 13.17 5.36 -7.68
C ASN A 216 11.71 4.89 -7.65
N MET A 217 10.88 5.51 -6.82
CA MET A 217 9.44 5.22 -6.77
C MET A 217 8.76 5.56 -8.10
N TYR A 218 9.03 6.73 -8.70
CA TYR A 218 8.44 7.10 -9.98
C TYR A 218 8.98 6.31 -11.17
N ILE A 219 10.24 5.83 -11.10
CA ILE A 219 10.78 4.86 -12.08
C ILE A 219 10.02 3.54 -12.00
N LEU A 220 9.79 3.03 -10.80
CA LEU A 220 8.97 1.84 -10.62
C LEU A 220 7.56 2.06 -11.17
N ASP A 221 6.89 3.16 -10.76
CA ASP A 221 5.53 3.48 -11.20
C ASP A 221 5.43 3.58 -12.73
N PHE A 222 6.46 4.10 -13.39
CA PHE A 222 6.53 4.12 -14.86
C PHE A 222 6.61 2.71 -15.45
N ILE A 223 7.43 1.83 -14.89
CA ILE A 223 7.62 0.46 -15.40
C ILE A 223 6.34 -0.36 -15.25
N ILE A 224 5.70 -0.31 -14.08
CA ILE A 224 4.50 -1.10 -13.79
C ILE A 224 3.20 -0.36 -14.11
N MET A 225 3.26 0.89 -14.58
CA MET A 225 2.09 1.74 -14.84
C MET A 225 1.17 1.84 -13.62
N ASN A 226 1.72 2.24 -12.47
CA ASN A 226 0.95 2.39 -11.24
C ASN A 226 0.06 3.64 -11.28
N GLU A 227 -1.25 3.45 -11.38
CA GLU A 227 -2.24 4.51 -11.50
C GLU A 227 -2.60 5.16 -10.15
N ASP A 228 -2.23 4.52 -9.04
CA ASP A 228 -2.73 4.90 -7.70
C ASP A 228 -1.65 5.36 -6.72
N ARG A 229 -0.58 6.00 -7.18
CA ARG A 229 0.42 6.63 -6.30
C ARG A 229 -0.13 7.90 -5.65
N HIS A 230 -1.21 7.77 -4.87
CA HIS A 230 -1.74 8.89 -4.10
C HIS A 230 -0.91 9.16 -2.82
N LEU A 231 -1.14 10.33 -2.19
CA LEU A 231 -0.31 10.82 -1.08
C LEU A 231 -0.29 9.95 0.18
N ASN A 232 -1.18 8.97 0.32
CA ASN A 232 -1.14 8.00 1.41
C ASN A 232 -0.29 6.76 1.06
N ASN A 233 0.12 6.58 -0.21
CA ASN A 233 0.91 5.44 -0.66
C ASN A 233 2.42 5.70 -0.69
N PHE A 234 2.86 6.78 -0.07
CA PHE A 234 4.26 7.10 0.22
C PHE A 234 4.36 8.11 1.36
N GLY A 235 5.55 8.22 1.95
CA GLY A 235 5.77 9.12 3.09
C GLY A 235 7.15 8.92 3.70
N ILE A 236 7.24 9.08 5.02
CA ILE A 236 8.46 8.93 5.78
C ILE A 236 8.28 7.97 6.95
N ILE A 237 9.39 7.41 7.40
CA ILE A 237 9.50 6.74 8.70
C ILE A 237 9.97 7.77 9.72
N ARG A 238 9.23 7.85 10.83
CA ARG A 238 9.51 8.78 11.94
C ARG A 238 9.76 8.01 13.23
N ASP A 239 10.69 8.46 14.03
CA ASP A 239 10.91 7.99 15.39
C ASP A 239 9.77 8.51 16.29
N VAL A 240 9.13 7.64 17.03
CA VAL A 240 7.93 7.99 17.83
C VAL A 240 8.25 8.80 19.08
N ASN A 241 9.45 8.69 19.63
CA ASN A 241 9.86 9.37 20.84
C ASN A 241 10.40 10.78 20.59
N THR A 242 11.22 10.92 19.53
CA THR A 242 11.90 12.17 19.18
C THR A 242 11.18 12.95 18.10
N LEU A 243 10.24 12.33 17.39
CA LEU A 243 9.55 12.82 16.19
C LEU A 243 10.51 13.18 15.04
N LYS A 244 11.73 12.66 15.09
CA LYS A 244 12.74 12.87 14.05
C LYS A 244 12.40 12.03 12.83
N TRP A 245 12.49 12.62 11.65
CA TRP A 245 12.36 11.91 10.39
C TRP A 245 13.61 11.07 10.17
N LEU A 246 13.43 9.78 9.99
CA LEU A 246 14.52 8.82 9.86
C LEU A 246 14.88 8.56 8.40
N ASP A 247 13.87 8.30 7.58
CA ASP A 247 14.05 8.03 6.16
C ASP A 247 12.75 8.18 5.37
N VAL A 248 12.83 8.17 4.04
CA VAL A 248 11.67 7.92 3.17
C VAL A 248 11.16 6.50 3.44
N ALA A 249 9.85 6.33 3.55
CA ALA A 249 9.25 5.00 3.68
C ALA A 249 9.67 4.10 2.50
N PRO A 250 9.88 2.80 2.73
CA PRO A 250 10.10 1.86 1.63
C PRO A 250 8.92 1.93 0.64
N ILE A 251 9.15 1.67 -0.63
CA ILE A 251 8.08 1.68 -1.64
C ILE A 251 7.06 0.57 -1.31
N PHE A 252 5.78 0.93 -1.23
CA PHE A 252 4.68 0.01 -0.89
C PHE A 252 3.42 0.35 -1.67
N ASP A 253 2.43 -0.54 -1.63
CA ASP A 253 1.10 -0.40 -2.25
C ASP A 253 1.16 -0.12 -3.76
N ASN A 254 1.55 -1.15 -4.50
CA ASN A 254 1.76 -1.12 -5.95
C ASN A 254 0.72 -1.97 -6.72
N GLY A 255 -0.32 -2.43 -6.03
CA GLY A 255 -1.28 -3.37 -6.59
C GLY A 255 -2.08 -2.82 -7.78
N GLN A 256 -2.36 -1.52 -7.79
CA GLN A 256 -3.13 -0.85 -8.85
C GLN A 256 -2.22 -0.48 -10.04
N SER A 257 -1.77 -1.50 -10.75
CA SER A 257 -0.78 -1.40 -11.83
C SER A 257 -1.18 -2.23 -13.04
N LEU A 258 -0.52 -2.03 -14.19
CA LEU A 258 -0.71 -2.77 -15.44
C LEU A 258 -2.16 -2.77 -15.95
N ASN A 259 -2.85 -1.62 -15.84
CA ASN A 259 -4.22 -1.44 -16.33
C ASN A 259 -5.19 -2.53 -15.86
N ILE A 260 -5.26 -2.70 -14.57
CA ILE A 260 -6.00 -3.75 -13.90
C ILE A 260 -7.51 -3.81 -14.26
N GLU A 261 -8.10 -2.70 -14.67
CA GLU A 261 -9.55 -2.58 -14.89
C GLU A 261 -10.03 -3.07 -16.26
N TYR A 262 -9.12 -3.44 -17.18
CA TYR A 262 -9.48 -3.82 -18.54
C TYR A 262 -9.67 -5.33 -18.70
N TYR A 263 -10.93 -5.73 -18.73
CA TYR A 263 -11.36 -7.12 -18.87
C TYR A 263 -11.62 -7.56 -20.31
N ASP A 264 -11.85 -6.64 -21.23
CA ASP A 264 -12.34 -6.99 -22.56
C ASP A 264 -11.22 -7.35 -23.55
N GLU A 265 -11.47 -8.44 -24.27
CA GLU A 265 -10.55 -9.01 -25.24
C GLU A 265 -10.38 -8.15 -26.51
N GLU A 266 -11.24 -7.17 -26.78
CA GLU A 266 -11.34 -6.52 -28.07
C GLU A 266 -10.68 -5.13 -28.21
N GLU A 267 -10.58 -4.29 -27.17
CA GLU A 267 -9.88 -3.00 -27.28
C GLU A 267 -9.15 -2.63 -25.98
N LEU A 268 -7.81 -2.62 -26.07
CA LEU A 268 -6.95 -2.08 -25.00
C LEU A 268 -6.94 -0.54 -25.04
N HIS A 269 -7.89 0.09 -24.40
CA HIS A 269 -7.68 1.45 -23.92
C HIS A 269 -6.74 1.39 -22.71
N ILE A 270 -5.45 1.40 -23.01
CA ILE A 270 -4.41 1.41 -21.99
C ILE A 270 -4.40 2.81 -21.39
N SER A 271 -4.88 2.98 -20.15
CA SER A 271 -4.59 4.19 -19.38
C SER A 271 -3.08 4.38 -19.35
N ASN A 272 -2.61 5.54 -19.77
CA ASN A 272 -1.18 5.89 -19.74
C ASN A 272 -0.96 7.00 -18.71
N GLU A 273 -1.81 7.07 -17.69
CA GLU A 273 -1.83 8.14 -16.70
C GLU A 273 -1.60 7.59 -15.29
N GLY A 274 -0.89 8.34 -14.51
CA GLY A 274 -0.63 8.08 -13.10
C GLY A 274 -0.79 9.35 -12.27
N LYS A 275 -0.43 9.28 -11.00
CA LYS A 275 -0.52 10.41 -10.07
C LYS A 275 0.87 11.00 -9.78
N LEU A 276 1.00 12.30 -9.98
CA LEU A 276 2.11 13.10 -9.46
C LEU A 276 1.53 14.06 -8.43
N PHE A 277 1.59 13.69 -7.16
CA PHE A 277 0.92 14.37 -6.06
C PHE A 277 -0.61 14.45 -6.28
N TYR A 278 -1.15 15.65 -6.47
CA TYR A 278 -2.59 15.88 -6.69
C TYR A 278 -3.00 15.83 -8.16
N GLU A 279 -2.03 15.76 -9.08
CA GLU A 279 -2.27 15.84 -10.51
C GLU A 279 -2.24 14.45 -11.15
N VAL A 280 -3.22 14.19 -11.99
CA VAL A 280 -3.20 13.04 -12.92
C VAL A 280 -2.47 13.47 -14.18
N LYS A 281 -1.42 12.73 -14.55
CA LYS A 281 -0.57 13.04 -15.71
C LYS A 281 -0.17 11.77 -16.46
N PRO A 282 0.11 11.88 -17.77
CA PRO A 282 0.74 10.79 -18.50
C PRO A 282 2.06 10.35 -17.84
N PHE A 283 2.33 9.05 -17.83
CA PHE A 283 3.60 8.53 -17.29
C PHE A 283 4.82 9.14 -17.96
N ASP A 284 4.72 9.51 -19.25
CA ASP A 284 5.78 10.21 -19.99
C ASP A 284 6.07 11.63 -19.47
N GLU A 285 5.13 12.23 -18.76
CA GLU A 285 5.32 13.50 -18.07
C GLU A 285 5.82 13.29 -16.66
N ILE A 286 5.28 12.30 -15.95
CA ILE A 286 5.68 11.97 -14.58
C ILE A 286 7.17 11.61 -14.54
N ILE A 287 7.65 10.78 -15.48
CA ILE A 287 9.05 10.33 -15.49
C ILE A 287 10.07 11.49 -15.64
N LYS A 288 9.64 12.67 -16.10
CA LYS A 288 10.51 13.83 -16.22
C LYS A 288 10.97 14.43 -14.89
N VAL A 289 10.36 14.02 -13.75
CA VAL A 289 10.87 14.39 -12.41
C VAL A 289 12.20 13.70 -12.11
N VAL A 290 12.52 12.61 -12.79
CA VAL A 290 13.77 11.86 -12.67
C VAL A 290 14.87 12.62 -13.42
N LYS A 291 15.85 13.16 -12.66
CA LYS A 291 16.93 14.01 -13.23
C LYS A 291 18.04 13.19 -13.87
N ASP A 292 18.37 12.04 -13.29
CA ASP A 292 19.41 11.15 -13.78
C ASP A 292 18.91 9.71 -13.88
N ILE A 293 18.35 9.38 -15.04
CA ILE A 293 17.86 8.03 -15.31
C ILE A 293 19.03 7.07 -15.65
N LYS A 294 20.22 7.59 -16.05
CA LYS A 294 21.39 6.77 -16.40
C LYS A 294 22.02 6.08 -15.19
N ARG A 295 21.74 6.56 -13.97
CA ARG A 295 22.18 5.91 -12.73
C ARG A 295 21.57 4.50 -12.54
N ILE A 296 20.51 4.16 -13.25
CA ILE A 296 19.82 2.87 -13.13
C ILE A 296 20.34 1.88 -14.16
N ASP A 297 20.84 0.74 -13.70
CA ASP A 297 21.21 -0.37 -14.58
C ASP A 297 19.97 -1.20 -14.95
N LEU A 298 19.34 -0.84 -16.07
CA LEU A 298 18.14 -1.51 -16.57
C LEU A 298 18.39 -2.93 -17.11
N ASN A 299 19.67 -3.36 -17.31
CA ASN A 299 19.96 -4.73 -17.68
C ASN A 299 19.66 -5.72 -16.54
N LYS A 300 19.61 -5.25 -15.30
CA LYS A 300 19.16 -6.05 -14.16
C LYS A 300 17.71 -6.54 -14.29
N LEU A 301 16.91 -5.92 -15.17
CA LEU A 301 15.55 -6.36 -15.48
C LEU A 301 15.48 -7.45 -16.57
N ASP A 302 16.60 -7.86 -17.14
CA ASP A 302 16.60 -8.95 -18.12
C ASP A 302 16.04 -10.23 -17.48
N GLY A 303 15.11 -10.89 -18.18
CA GLY A 303 14.37 -12.06 -17.68
C GLY A 303 13.20 -11.73 -16.71
N ILE A 304 12.87 -10.44 -16.47
CA ILE A 304 11.73 -10.09 -15.58
C ILE A 304 10.37 -10.42 -16.23
N VAL A 305 10.28 -10.30 -17.54
CA VAL A 305 9.04 -10.59 -18.29
C VAL A 305 8.75 -12.09 -18.26
N GLU A 306 9.77 -12.91 -18.48
CA GLU A 306 9.70 -14.37 -18.40
C GLU A 306 9.35 -14.82 -16.98
N TRP A 307 9.96 -14.21 -15.97
CA TRP A 307 9.62 -14.46 -14.58
C TRP A 307 8.16 -14.14 -14.26
N PHE A 308 7.65 -13.03 -14.79
CA PHE A 308 6.24 -12.63 -14.58
C PHE A 308 5.27 -13.55 -15.29
N ASP A 309 5.60 -13.97 -16.51
CA ASP A 309 4.83 -14.96 -17.29
C ASP A 309 4.72 -16.29 -16.53
N GLU A 310 5.85 -16.83 -16.06
CA GLU A 310 5.89 -18.05 -15.23
C GLU A 310 5.05 -17.89 -13.95
N LEU A 311 5.13 -16.74 -13.29
CA LEU A 311 4.36 -16.46 -12.09
C LEU A 311 2.86 -16.49 -12.36
N LEU A 312 2.38 -15.85 -13.44
CA LEU A 312 0.98 -15.82 -13.83
C LEU A 312 0.47 -17.22 -14.22
N HIS A 313 1.26 -17.99 -14.97
CA HIS A 313 0.92 -19.36 -15.36
C HIS A 313 0.86 -20.31 -14.15
N LYS A 314 1.75 -20.14 -13.17
CA LYS A 314 1.73 -20.95 -11.92
C LYS A 314 0.38 -20.90 -11.20
N TYR A 315 -0.30 -19.75 -11.25
CA TYR A 315 -1.59 -19.56 -10.59
C TYR A 315 -2.78 -19.54 -11.55
N GLN A 316 -2.57 -19.87 -12.83
CA GLN A 316 -3.57 -19.76 -13.90
C GLN A 316 -4.87 -20.52 -13.58
N THR A 317 -4.78 -21.74 -13.05
CA THR A 317 -5.95 -22.53 -12.66
C THR A 317 -6.79 -21.84 -11.58
N LEU A 318 -6.15 -21.14 -10.65
CA LEU A 318 -6.81 -20.48 -9.54
C LEU A 318 -7.43 -19.15 -9.95
N THR A 319 -6.77 -18.42 -10.85
CA THR A 319 -7.20 -17.11 -11.35
C THR A 319 -8.19 -17.19 -12.50
N GLY A 320 -8.12 -18.25 -13.29
CA GLY A 320 -8.88 -18.40 -14.54
C GLY A 320 -8.36 -17.52 -15.69
N TYR A 321 -7.13 -16.99 -15.60
CA TYR A 321 -6.57 -16.15 -16.66
C TYR A 321 -6.39 -16.92 -17.96
N SER A 322 -6.83 -16.31 -19.08
CA SER A 322 -6.55 -16.84 -20.41
C SER A 322 -5.06 -16.61 -20.78
N ASN A 323 -4.52 -17.46 -21.64
CA ASN A 323 -3.17 -17.25 -22.18
C ASN A 323 -3.07 -15.92 -22.93
N ILE A 324 -4.16 -15.45 -23.53
CA ILE A 324 -4.22 -14.15 -24.21
C ILE A 324 -4.00 -13.02 -23.20
N ARG A 325 -4.67 -13.08 -22.06
CA ARG A 325 -4.51 -12.07 -20.98
C ARG A 325 -3.09 -12.07 -20.43
N ILE A 326 -2.53 -13.24 -20.13
CA ILE A 326 -1.15 -13.36 -19.63
C ILE A 326 -0.17 -12.76 -20.63
N ASN A 327 -0.27 -13.16 -21.91
CA ASN A 327 0.62 -12.63 -22.96
C ASN A 327 0.50 -11.10 -23.10
N ARG A 328 -0.69 -10.53 -23.01
CA ARG A 328 -0.91 -9.07 -23.08
C ARG A 328 -0.23 -8.34 -21.92
N LEU A 329 -0.34 -8.86 -20.68
CA LEU A 329 0.34 -8.28 -19.51
C LEU A 329 1.86 -8.30 -19.70
N CYS A 330 2.42 -9.40 -20.20
CA CYS A 330 3.84 -9.53 -20.49
C CYS A 330 4.31 -8.57 -21.60
N ILE A 331 3.53 -8.42 -22.66
CA ILE A 331 3.81 -7.45 -23.73
C ILE A 331 3.79 -6.02 -23.19
N LEU A 332 2.82 -5.69 -22.33
CA LEU A 332 2.72 -4.37 -21.73
C LEU A 332 3.93 -4.06 -20.86
N LEU A 333 4.31 -4.98 -19.97
CA LEU A 333 5.50 -4.84 -19.13
C LEU A 333 6.76 -4.65 -19.98
N ASN A 334 6.98 -5.50 -20.97
CA ASN A 334 8.14 -5.41 -21.87
C ASN A 334 8.18 -4.07 -22.63
N ARG A 335 7.01 -3.59 -23.09
CA ARG A 335 6.89 -2.29 -23.76
C ARG A 335 7.33 -1.14 -22.83
N GLN A 336 6.93 -1.13 -21.57
CA GLN A 336 7.30 -0.07 -20.63
C GLN A 336 8.81 -0.10 -20.31
N ILE A 337 9.39 -1.29 -20.10
CA ILE A 337 10.83 -1.43 -19.89
C ILE A 337 11.61 -0.91 -21.11
N ASN A 338 11.22 -1.30 -22.33
CA ASN A 338 11.86 -0.83 -23.55
C ASN A 338 11.70 0.68 -23.76
N LYS A 339 10.56 1.25 -23.35
CA LYS A 339 10.33 2.69 -23.39
C LYS A 339 11.28 3.42 -22.43
N LEU A 340 11.50 2.87 -21.23
CA LEU A 340 12.44 3.42 -20.26
C LEU A 340 13.89 3.31 -20.74
N LYS A 341 14.30 2.16 -21.34
CA LYS A 341 15.63 2.00 -21.95
C LYS A 341 15.89 3.06 -23.03
N LYS A 342 14.89 3.31 -23.91
CA LYS A 342 14.99 4.35 -24.96
C LYS A 342 15.06 5.78 -24.38
N LEU A 343 14.42 6.05 -23.25
CA LEU A 343 14.54 7.34 -22.56
C LEU A 343 15.95 7.51 -22.01
N GLN A 344 16.52 6.45 -21.42
CA GLN A 344 17.87 6.43 -20.90
C GLN A 344 18.96 6.68 -21.98
N GLU A 345 18.75 6.11 -23.20
CA GLU A 345 19.67 6.33 -24.33
C GLU A 345 19.65 7.77 -24.83
N LYS A 346 18.54 8.48 -24.70
CA LYS A 346 18.36 9.86 -25.16
C LYS A 346 18.77 10.93 -24.14
N SER A 347 18.91 10.57 -22.88
CA SER A 347 19.31 11.45 -21.79
C SER A 347 20.84 11.60 -21.76
#